data_362614b401667da6899206a892562f7e
#
_entry.id   362614b401667da6899206a892562f7e
#
_cell.length_a   1.000
_cell.length_b   1.000
_cell.length_c   1.000
_cell.angle_alpha   90.00
_cell.angle_beta   90.00
_cell.angle_gamma   90.00
#
_symmetry.space_group_name_H-M   'P 1'
#
loop_
_entity.id
_entity.type
_entity.pdbx_description
1 polymer ?
#
loop_
_entity_poly.entity_id
_entity_poly.type
_entity_poly.pdbx_seq_one_letter_code
_entity_poly.pdbx_strand_id
1 'polypeptide(L)'
;MTTAPNPSAFLRHSIAREDVRDTFERYAKLHDRDGVEARRSAYAVMVNAYYDLVTDFYEYGWGDSFHFAPRYRGESFAASIARHQHFLAQRLGLGPGDAVLDAGCGVGGPARAIARFCGAHVLGVNNNVYQVERARALTARAKLDDSCRFERGDFMGLRHDDCTFDAAFAIESTAHAPDKTACFTELHRVLAPGAELAGYEWCLTPAYDGDSIQHRRIKSGIEKGNGLPDLASIAGVEHALVSAGFEVLCIEDRATTSDASTPWYLPLSGRGFGPRELLMKPFARWCTHHIVGALEGTGVLPDGAQEVTRMLNDAADWLVKGGETGIFTPMLFFHARKPGA
;
A
#
# COMPACT_ATOMS: atom_id res chain seq x y z
N MET A 1 21.36 7.62 4.87
CA MET A 1 21.28 9.05 4.55
C MET A 1 19.92 9.27 3.90
N THR A 2 18.99 9.84 4.63
CA THR A 2 17.69 10.24 4.09
C THR A 2 17.93 11.44 3.18
N THR A 3 17.87 11.22 1.87
CA THR A 3 17.88 12.32 0.90
C THR A 3 16.69 13.23 1.17
N ALA A 4 16.92 14.53 1.32
CA ALA A 4 15.87 15.52 1.40
C ALA A 4 14.89 15.33 0.22
N PRO A 5 13.59 15.51 0.43
CA PRO A 5 12.59 15.36 -0.62
C PRO A 5 12.96 16.27 -1.80
N ASN A 6 12.98 15.68 -3.00
CA ASN A 6 13.28 16.41 -4.22
C ASN A 6 12.06 17.27 -4.61
N PRO A 7 12.13 18.60 -4.55
CA PRO A 7 11.00 19.47 -4.90
C PRO A 7 10.51 19.29 -6.34
N SER A 8 11.33 18.75 -7.24
CA SER A 8 10.90 18.47 -8.61
C SER A 8 9.97 17.25 -8.74
N ALA A 9 9.75 16.48 -7.65
CA ALA A 9 8.78 15.39 -7.66
C ALA A 9 7.35 15.90 -7.87
N PHE A 10 7.01 17.08 -7.34
CA PHE A 10 5.70 17.72 -7.55
C PHE A 10 5.38 18.13 -8.99
N LEU A 11 6.36 18.12 -9.87
CA LEU A 11 6.22 18.55 -11.27
C LEU A 11 6.14 17.37 -12.26
N ARG A 12 6.21 16.14 -11.76
CA ARG A 12 6.03 14.94 -12.56
C ARG A 12 4.59 14.50 -12.40
N HIS A 13 3.89 14.30 -13.49
CA HIS A 13 2.51 13.85 -13.47
C HIS A 13 2.43 12.47 -14.12
N SER A 14 1.81 11.51 -13.42
CA SER A 14 1.46 10.18 -13.94
C SER A 14 0.42 10.25 -15.06
N ILE A 15 -0.38 11.33 -15.10
CA ILE A 15 -1.41 11.64 -16.10
C ILE A 15 -1.22 13.04 -16.66
N ALA A 16 -1.79 13.30 -17.83
CA ALA A 16 -1.79 14.63 -18.41
C ALA A 16 -2.46 15.64 -17.48
N ARG A 17 -1.95 16.88 -17.45
CA ARG A 17 -2.42 17.92 -16.53
C ARG A 17 -3.91 18.22 -16.68
N GLU A 18 -4.40 18.18 -17.93
CA GLU A 18 -5.82 18.37 -18.28
C GLU A 18 -6.73 17.26 -17.77
N ASP A 19 -6.21 16.06 -17.50
CA ASP A 19 -6.98 14.88 -17.12
C ASP A 19 -7.12 14.71 -15.60
N VAL A 20 -6.42 15.51 -14.77
CA VAL A 20 -6.41 15.34 -13.31
C VAL A 20 -7.80 15.48 -12.71
N ARG A 21 -8.54 16.54 -13.08
CA ARG A 21 -9.91 16.77 -12.59
C ARG A 21 -10.87 15.66 -13.01
N ASP A 22 -10.87 15.29 -14.29
CA ASP A 22 -11.76 14.24 -14.81
C ASP A 22 -11.45 12.88 -14.17
N THR A 23 -10.17 12.60 -13.91
CA THR A 23 -9.74 11.37 -13.23
C THR A 23 -10.21 11.36 -11.77
N PHE A 24 -10.08 12.48 -11.07
CA PHE A 24 -10.58 12.63 -9.71
C PHE A 24 -12.13 12.48 -9.64
N GLU A 25 -12.86 13.11 -10.53
CA GLU A 25 -14.34 13.02 -10.57
C GLU A 25 -14.82 11.59 -10.83
N ARG A 26 -14.19 10.88 -11.78
CA ARG A 26 -14.50 9.46 -12.05
C ARG A 26 -14.22 8.59 -10.84
N TYR A 27 -13.09 8.80 -10.18
CA TYR A 27 -12.74 8.11 -8.94
C TYR A 27 -13.75 8.38 -7.82
N ALA A 28 -14.04 9.65 -7.55
CA ALA A 28 -14.97 10.07 -6.51
C ALA A 28 -16.38 9.50 -6.70
N LYS A 29 -16.85 9.43 -7.96
CA LYS A 29 -18.16 8.87 -8.30
C LYS A 29 -18.33 7.42 -7.83
N LEU A 30 -17.30 6.57 -8.02
CA LEU A 30 -17.33 5.16 -7.60
C LEU A 30 -17.52 5.00 -6.08
N HIS A 31 -17.02 5.96 -5.29
CA HIS A 31 -17.17 5.95 -3.83
C HIS A 31 -18.46 6.61 -3.33
N ASP A 32 -18.87 7.70 -3.97
CA ASP A 32 -19.99 8.54 -3.47
C ASP A 32 -21.37 8.07 -3.98
N ARG A 33 -21.43 7.39 -5.13
CA ARG A 33 -22.71 7.11 -5.82
C ARG A 33 -22.93 5.64 -6.16
N ASP A 34 -21.88 4.94 -6.60
CA ASP A 34 -22.03 3.67 -7.30
C ASP A 34 -21.96 2.42 -6.39
N GLY A 35 -21.44 2.56 -5.16
CA GLY A 35 -21.43 1.49 -4.15
C GLY A 35 -20.32 0.44 -4.31
N VAL A 36 -20.29 -0.55 -3.40
CA VAL A 36 -19.20 -1.55 -3.29
C VAL A 36 -19.08 -2.41 -4.54
N GLU A 37 -20.20 -2.88 -5.10
CA GLU A 37 -20.18 -3.77 -6.27
C GLU A 37 -19.61 -3.09 -7.51
N ALA A 38 -19.95 -1.82 -7.72
CA ALA A 38 -19.37 -1.03 -8.81
C ALA A 38 -17.85 -0.83 -8.62
N ARG A 39 -17.39 -0.61 -7.38
CA ARG A 39 -15.96 -0.52 -7.08
C ARG A 39 -15.22 -1.83 -7.34
N ARG A 40 -15.81 -2.96 -6.95
CA ARG A 40 -15.24 -4.29 -7.23
C ARG A 40 -15.15 -4.56 -8.74
N SER A 41 -16.20 -4.27 -9.49
CA SER A 41 -16.23 -4.46 -10.95
C SER A 41 -15.25 -3.53 -11.68
N ALA A 42 -15.03 -2.31 -11.18
CA ALA A 42 -14.16 -1.30 -11.79
C ALA A 42 -12.80 -1.16 -11.08
N TYR A 43 -12.40 -2.15 -10.23
CA TYR A 43 -11.27 -1.99 -9.32
C TYR A 43 -9.98 -1.56 -10.02
N ALA A 44 -9.62 -2.17 -11.14
CA ALA A 44 -8.38 -1.86 -11.85
C ALA A 44 -8.34 -0.40 -12.33
N VAL A 45 -9.48 0.11 -12.83
CA VAL A 45 -9.62 1.52 -13.25
C VAL A 45 -9.56 2.44 -12.03
N MET A 46 -10.26 2.07 -10.95
CA MET A 46 -10.31 2.84 -9.71
C MET A 46 -8.94 2.94 -9.05
N VAL A 47 -8.23 1.82 -8.91
CA VAL A 47 -6.89 1.76 -8.29
C VAL A 47 -5.86 2.51 -9.14
N ASN A 48 -5.90 2.35 -10.48
CA ASN A 48 -5.02 3.12 -11.36
C ASN A 48 -5.28 4.62 -11.25
N ALA A 49 -6.56 5.07 -11.31
CA ALA A 49 -6.92 6.46 -11.15
C ALA A 49 -6.43 7.04 -9.81
N TYR A 50 -6.59 6.28 -8.72
CA TYR A 50 -6.07 6.67 -7.42
C TYR A 50 -4.55 6.87 -7.43
N TYR A 51 -3.78 5.87 -7.85
CA TYR A 51 -2.32 5.96 -7.84
C TYR A 51 -1.77 6.95 -8.86
N ASP A 52 -2.46 7.18 -9.98
CA ASP A 52 -2.13 8.24 -10.92
C ASP A 52 -2.23 9.63 -10.28
N LEU A 53 -3.17 9.82 -9.35
CA LEU A 53 -3.34 11.07 -8.61
C LEU A 53 -2.37 11.24 -7.44
N VAL A 54 -1.96 10.15 -6.77
CA VAL A 54 -1.31 10.24 -5.45
C VAL A 54 0.14 9.77 -5.39
N THR A 55 0.67 9.06 -6.39
CA THR A 55 2.01 8.44 -6.33
C THR A 55 3.11 9.46 -5.99
N ASP A 56 3.11 10.62 -6.61
CA ASP A 56 4.14 11.64 -6.37
C ASP A 56 4.03 12.23 -4.95
N PHE A 57 2.81 12.39 -4.42
CA PHE A 57 2.59 12.79 -3.03
C PHE A 57 3.13 11.74 -2.05
N TYR A 58 2.95 10.46 -2.37
CA TYR A 58 3.47 9.37 -1.56
C TYR A 58 5.00 9.28 -1.61
N GLU A 59 5.63 9.40 -2.78
CA GLU A 59 7.09 9.47 -2.87
C GLU A 59 7.66 10.64 -2.05
N TYR A 60 6.99 11.80 -2.07
CA TYR A 60 7.38 12.95 -1.27
C TYR A 60 7.23 12.72 0.23
N GLY A 61 6.08 12.20 0.68
CA GLY A 61 5.74 12.03 2.10
C GLY A 61 6.32 10.76 2.72
N TRP A 62 6.30 9.64 2.00
CA TRP A 62 6.68 8.30 2.50
C TRP A 62 8.02 7.79 1.98
N GLY A 63 8.53 8.33 0.88
CA GLY A 63 9.69 7.81 0.17
C GLY A 63 9.28 6.76 -0.85
N ASP A 64 10.07 5.68 -0.99
CA ASP A 64 9.86 4.64 -2.00
C ASP A 64 9.17 3.36 -1.46
N SER A 65 8.69 3.40 -0.23
CA SER A 65 8.00 2.29 0.45
C SER A 65 6.69 2.78 1.05
N PHE A 66 5.59 2.57 0.34
CA PHE A 66 4.26 3.10 0.65
C PHE A 66 3.50 2.18 1.61
N HIS A 67 4.07 1.90 2.78
CA HIS A 67 3.42 1.06 3.78
C HIS A 67 3.71 1.54 5.20
N PHE A 68 2.92 1.07 6.13
CA PHE A 68 3.12 1.27 7.55
C PHE A 68 4.14 0.28 8.14
N ALA A 69 4.57 0.53 9.36
CA ALA A 69 5.36 -0.40 10.16
C ALA A 69 5.12 -0.15 11.65
N PRO A 70 5.12 -1.19 12.50
CA PRO A 70 5.12 -1.02 13.95
C PRO A 70 6.40 -0.29 14.33
N ARG A 71 6.29 0.72 15.18
CA ARG A 71 7.42 1.57 15.56
C ARG A 71 7.74 1.41 17.02
N TYR A 72 9.03 1.25 17.35
CA TYR A 72 9.51 1.17 18.71
C TYR A 72 9.99 2.54 19.19
N ARG A 73 10.00 2.71 20.53
CA ARG A 73 10.48 3.95 21.15
C ARG A 73 11.93 4.25 20.73
N GLY A 74 12.16 5.45 20.22
CA GLY A 74 13.48 5.87 19.75
C GLY A 74 13.85 5.38 18.35
N GLU A 75 13.05 4.54 17.73
CA GLU A 75 13.28 4.06 16.35
C GLU A 75 12.89 5.14 15.33
N SER A 76 13.74 5.33 14.31
CA SER A 76 13.39 6.20 13.20
C SER A 76 12.33 5.55 12.30
N PHE A 77 11.55 6.37 11.57
CA PHE A 77 10.59 5.85 10.60
C PHE A 77 11.25 4.93 9.56
N ALA A 78 12.39 5.34 9.00
CA ALA A 78 13.10 4.52 8.01
C ALA A 78 13.59 3.18 8.57
N ALA A 79 14.03 3.16 9.84
CA ALA A 79 14.44 1.93 10.50
C ALA A 79 13.25 0.98 10.73
N SER A 80 12.10 1.51 11.14
CA SER A 80 10.87 0.70 11.32
C SER A 80 10.41 0.08 10.01
N ILE A 81 10.43 0.84 8.91
CA ILE A 81 10.09 0.35 7.56
C ILE A 81 11.05 -0.79 7.15
N ALA A 82 12.37 -0.57 7.25
CA ALA A 82 13.36 -1.60 6.90
C ALA A 82 13.20 -2.86 7.75
N ARG A 83 13.04 -2.71 9.08
CA ARG A 83 12.81 -3.85 9.98
C ARG A 83 11.55 -4.63 9.62
N HIS A 84 10.49 -3.94 9.23
CA HIS A 84 9.22 -4.58 8.82
C HIS A 84 9.37 -5.42 7.55
N GLN A 85 10.09 -4.90 6.56
CA GLN A 85 10.42 -5.62 5.33
C GLN A 85 11.36 -6.81 5.59
N HIS A 86 12.39 -6.63 6.43
CA HIS A 86 13.33 -7.69 6.78
C HIS A 86 12.64 -8.80 7.60
N PHE A 87 11.71 -8.46 8.50
CA PHE A 87 10.92 -9.46 9.22
C PHE A 87 10.14 -10.36 8.27
N LEU A 88 9.49 -9.78 7.24
CA LEU A 88 8.77 -10.55 6.24
C LEU A 88 9.71 -11.48 5.47
N ALA A 89 10.86 -10.98 4.99
CA ALA A 89 11.87 -11.78 4.30
C ALA A 89 12.41 -12.93 5.17
N GLN A 90 12.64 -12.68 6.46
CA GLN A 90 13.07 -13.73 7.41
C GLN A 90 11.99 -14.78 7.66
N ARG A 91 10.71 -14.35 7.74
CA ARG A 91 9.59 -15.29 7.92
C ARG A 91 9.42 -16.20 6.72
N LEU A 92 9.66 -15.71 5.51
CA LEU A 92 9.68 -16.50 4.28
C LEU A 92 10.97 -17.30 4.09
N GLY A 93 11.97 -17.14 4.96
CA GLY A 93 13.25 -17.85 4.82
C GLY A 93 14.04 -17.51 3.57
N LEU A 94 13.83 -16.32 2.98
CA LEU A 94 14.42 -15.94 1.71
C LEU A 94 15.95 -15.91 1.73
N GLY A 95 16.56 -16.44 0.69
CA GLY A 95 18.00 -16.52 0.49
C GLY A 95 18.47 -16.16 -0.91
N PRO A 96 19.80 -16.21 -1.13
CA PRO A 96 20.37 -15.91 -2.43
C PRO A 96 19.88 -16.88 -3.51
N GLY A 97 19.41 -16.32 -4.61
CA GLY A 97 18.97 -17.08 -5.78
C GLY A 97 17.48 -17.44 -5.80
N ASP A 98 16.74 -17.27 -4.69
CA ASP A 98 15.31 -17.52 -4.68
C ASP A 98 14.59 -16.61 -5.69
N ALA A 99 13.67 -17.18 -6.46
CA ALA A 99 12.77 -16.45 -7.37
C ALA A 99 11.52 -16.01 -6.60
N VAL A 100 11.40 -14.71 -6.29
CA VAL A 100 10.37 -14.16 -5.40
C VAL A 100 9.46 -13.21 -6.15
N LEU A 101 8.14 -13.38 -5.98
CA LEU A 101 7.12 -12.46 -6.48
C LEU A 101 6.77 -11.39 -5.45
N ASP A 102 6.84 -10.11 -5.83
CA ASP A 102 6.25 -8.97 -5.11
C ASP A 102 4.92 -8.59 -5.76
N ALA A 103 3.81 -9.02 -5.15
CA ALA A 103 2.46 -8.82 -5.67
C ALA A 103 1.93 -7.43 -5.29
N GLY A 104 2.00 -6.48 -6.22
CA GLY A 104 1.64 -5.08 -6.00
C GLY A 104 2.81 -4.25 -5.49
N CYS A 105 3.90 -4.27 -6.25
CA CYS A 105 5.20 -3.73 -5.84
C CYS A 105 5.29 -2.19 -5.72
N GLY A 106 4.26 -1.44 -6.11
CA GLY A 106 4.31 0.01 -6.14
C GLY A 106 5.53 0.53 -6.92
N VAL A 107 6.30 1.44 -6.34
CA VAL A 107 7.56 1.94 -6.93
C VAL A 107 8.79 1.10 -6.54
N GLY A 108 8.59 -0.12 -6.05
CA GLY A 108 9.62 -1.15 -5.85
C GLY A 108 10.51 -0.96 -4.62
N GLY A 109 10.14 -0.14 -3.66
CA GLY A 109 10.92 0.06 -2.43
C GLY A 109 11.15 -1.23 -1.63
N PRO A 110 10.08 -1.95 -1.25
CA PRO A 110 10.20 -3.23 -0.55
C PRO A 110 11.00 -4.29 -1.33
N ALA A 111 10.75 -4.43 -2.64
CA ALA A 111 11.49 -5.37 -3.49
C ALA A 111 13.02 -5.13 -3.40
N ARG A 112 13.44 -3.87 -3.56
CA ARG A 112 14.87 -3.49 -3.47
C ARG A 112 15.44 -3.71 -2.07
N ALA A 113 14.68 -3.44 -1.02
CA ALA A 113 15.13 -3.64 0.37
C ALA A 113 15.31 -5.12 0.69
N ILE A 114 14.36 -5.96 0.31
CA ILE A 114 14.39 -7.41 0.50
C ILE A 114 15.51 -8.04 -0.31
N ALA A 115 15.65 -7.71 -1.59
CA ALA A 115 16.74 -8.23 -2.42
C ALA A 115 18.13 -7.90 -1.85
N ARG A 116 18.33 -6.67 -1.37
CA ARG A 116 19.59 -6.32 -0.67
C ARG A 116 19.83 -7.09 0.61
N PHE A 117 18.78 -7.39 1.34
CA PHE A 117 18.85 -8.04 2.64
C PHE A 117 19.19 -9.53 2.52
N CYS A 118 18.56 -10.25 1.60
CA CYS A 118 18.67 -11.70 1.52
C CYS A 118 19.34 -12.23 0.25
N GLY A 119 19.56 -11.38 -0.78
CA GLY A 119 20.16 -11.80 -2.05
C GLY A 119 19.19 -12.50 -3.01
N ALA A 120 17.90 -12.48 -2.74
CA ALA A 120 16.88 -13.04 -3.63
C ALA A 120 16.72 -12.24 -4.93
N HIS A 121 16.19 -12.89 -5.97
CA HIS A 121 15.75 -12.26 -7.20
C HIS A 121 14.25 -11.93 -7.09
N VAL A 122 13.91 -10.65 -7.08
CA VAL A 122 12.52 -10.19 -6.89
C VAL A 122 11.94 -9.70 -8.20
N LEU A 123 10.82 -10.30 -8.62
CA LEU A 123 9.97 -9.80 -9.68
C LEU A 123 8.79 -9.03 -9.06
N GLY A 124 8.75 -7.72 -9.26
CA GLY A 124 7.62 -6.89 -8.84
C GLY A 124 6.58 -6.79 -9.95
N VAL A 125 5.32 -7.09 -9.62
CA VAL A 125 4.17 -6.93 -10.53
C VAL A 125 3.28 -5.81 -10.02
N ASN A 126 2.91 -4.89 -10.91
CA ASN A 126 1.97 -3.81 -10.59
C ASN A 126 1.13 -3.41 -11.80
N ASN A 127 -0.13 -3.05 -11.59
CA ASN A 127 -1.04 -2.69 -12.68
C ASN A 127 -0.85 -1.24 -13.17
N ASN A 128 -0.28 -0.35 -12.36
CA ASN A 128 -0.04 1.04 -12.69
C ASN A 128 1.28 1.21 -13.47
N VAL A 129 1.17 1.69 -14.72
CA VAL A 129 2.32 1.85 -15.64
C VAL A 129 3.35 2.83 -15.07
N TYR A 130 2.89 3.96 -14.55
CA TYR A 130 3.78 4.98 -14.01
C TYR A 130 4.61 4.47 -12.83
N GLN A 131 3.98 3.72 -11.91
CA GLN A 131 4.69 3.13 -10.79
C GLN A 131 5.74 2.10 -11.25
N VAL A 132 5.43 1.27 -12.25
CA VAL A 132 6.38 0.31 -12.83
C VAL A 132 7.60 1.02 -13.45
N GLU A 133 7.37 2.09 -14.20
CA GLU A 133 8.47 2.90 -14.78
C GLU A 133 9.30 3.57 -13.68
N ARG A 134 8.67 4.08 -12.62
CA ARG A 134 9.34 4.61 -11.45
C ARG A 134 10.17 3.55 -10.73
N ALA A 135 9.61 2.35 -10.53
CA ALA A 135 10.31 1.22 -9.92
C ALA A 135 11.59 0.88 -10.69
N ARG A 136 11.50 0.76 -12.01
CA ARG A 136 12.66 0.52 -12.90
C ARG A 136 13.71 1.63 -12.77
N ALA A 137 13.32 2.90 -12.86
CA ALA A 137 14.22 4.01 -12.76
C ALA A 137 14.94 4.10 -11.39
N LEU A 138 14.21 3.85 -10.30
CA LEU A 138 14.76 3.82 -8.94
C LEU A 138 15.71 2.63 -8.74
N THR A 139 15.41 1.49 -9.36
CA THR A 139 16.23 0.27 -9.28
C THR A 139 17.53 0.42 -10.04
N ALA A 140 17.52 1.01 -11.26
CA ALA A 140 18.72 1.33 -12.01
C ALA A 140 19.63 2.31 -11.24
N ARG A 141 19.06 3.35 -10.63
CA ARG A 141 19.81 4.27 -9.75
C ARG A 141 20.43 3.57 -8.54
N ALA A 142 19.75 2.54 -8.02
CA ALA A 142 20.20 1.73 -6.90
C ALA A 142 21.19 0.63 -7.29
N LYS A 143 21.42 0.42 -8.60
CA LYS A 143 22.26 -0.65 -9.18
C LYS A 143 21.81 -2.05 -8.72
N LEU A 144 20.52 -2.31 -8.83
CA LEU A 144 19.89 -3.58 -8.43
C LEU A 144 19.14 -4.23 -9.59
N ASP A 145 19.42 -3.86 -10.84
CA ASP A 145 18.74 -4.38 -12.03
C ASP A 145 18.94 -5.90 -12.21
N ASP A 146 20.03 -6.44 -11.68
CA ASP A 146 20.29 -7.88 -11.69
C ASP A 146 19.42 -8.65 -10.69
N SER A 147 19.02 -8.00 -9.59
CA SER A 147 18.29 -8.62 -8.48
C SER A 147 16.79 -8.26 -8.45
N CYS A 148 16.41 -7.15 -9.08
CA CYS A 148 15.01 -6.69 -9.06
C CYS A 148 14.55 -6.35 -10.48
N ARG A 149 13.44 -6.96 -10.90
CA ARG A 149 12.75 -6.66 -12.15
C ARG A 149 11.32 -6.24 -11.88
N PHE A 150 10.74 -5.44 -12.78
CA PHE A 150 9.38 -4.94 -12.62
C PHE A 150 8.62 -5.03 -13.93
N GLU A 151 7.38 -5.50 -13.85
CA GLU A 151 6.50 -5.60 -15.01
C GLU A 151 5.10 -5.09 -14.72
N ARG A 152 4.43 -4.64 -15.78
CA ARG A 152 3.03 -4.32 -15.71
C ARG A 152 2.21 -5.60 -15.74
N GLY A 153 1.42 -5.82 -14.70
CA GLY A 153 0.52 -6.96 -14.57
C GLY A 153 -0.51 -6.73 -13.49
N ASP A 154 -1.46 -7.63 -13.44
CA ASP A 154 -2.50 -7.66 -12.44
C ASP A 154 -2.36 -8.94 -11.62
N PHE A 155 -2.23 -8.82 -10.30
CA PHE A 155 -2.13 -9.98 -9.42
C PHE A 155 -3.44 -10.81 -9.34
N MET A 156 -4.53 -10.31 -9.93
CA MET A 156 -5.75 -11.09 -10.14
C MET A 156 -5.67 -12.05 -11.33
N GLY A 157 -4.63 -11.93 -12.18
CA GLY A 157 -4.41 -12.78 -13.36
C GLY A 157 -3.00 -12.59 -13.90
N LEU A 158 -2.05 -13.30 -13.30
CA LEU A 158 -0.63 -13.21 -13.62
C LEU A 158 -0.30 -13.96 -14.93
N ARG A 159 0.61 -13.40 -15.73
CA ARG A 159 1.03 -13.98 -17.00
C ARG A 159 2.18 -14.99 -16.85
N HIS A 160 2.34 -15.55 -15.66
CA HIS A 160 3.37 -16.53 -15.34
C HIS A 160 2.76 -17.92 -15.31
N ASP A 161 3.58 -18.91 -15.65
CA ASP A 161 3.22 -20.32 -15.57
C ASP A 161 2.98 -20.75 -14.12
N ASP A 162 2.29 -21.87 -13.94
CA ASP A 162 2.12 -22.50 -12.65
C ASP A 162 3.48 -22.85 -12.04
N CYS A 163 3.59 -22.74 -10.72
CA CYS A 163 4.78 -23.15 -9.97
C CYS A 163 6.08 -22.42 -10.39
N THR A 164 5.99 -21.15 -10.75
CA THR A 164 7.13 -20.32 -11.22
C THR A 164 8.00 -19.79 -10.08
N PHE A 165 7.40 -19.48 -8.91
CA PHE A 165 8.10 -18.77 -7.84
C PHE A 165 8.34 -19.67 -6.62
N ASP A 166 9.52 -19.48 -5.99
CA ASP A 166 9.91 -20.13 -4.74
C ASP A 166 9.24 -19.52 -3.51
N ALA A 167 8.85 -18.24 -3.60
CA ALA A 167 8.08 -17.53 -2.59
C ALA A 167 7.34 -16.34 -3.20
N ALA A 168 6.34 -15.83 -2.49
CA ALA A 168 5.69 -14.56 -2.82
C ALA A 168 5.46 -13.71 -1.59
N PHE A 169 5.42 -12.40 -1.78
CA PHE A 169 4.96 -11.49 -0.74
C PHE A 169 4.05 -10.40 -1.31
N ALA A 170 3.23 -9.83 -0.41
CA ALA A 170 2.39 -8.69 -0.69
C ALA A 170 2.42 -7.74 0.51
N ILE A 171 2.78 -6.48 0.28
CA ILE A 171 2.83 -5.48 1.36
C ILE A 171 1.77 -4.42 1.11
N GLU A 172 0.65 -4.53 1.85
CA GLU A 172 -0.49 -3.59 1.82
C GLU A 172 -1.10 -3.40 0.41
N SER A 173 -0.90 -4.37 -0.48
CA SER A 173 -1.32 -4.29 -1.89
C SER A 173 -2.59 -5.10 -2.17
N THR A 174 -2.72 -6.28 -1.56
CA THR A 174 -3.89 -7.14 -1.77
C THR A 174 -5.17 -6.56 -1.18
N ALA A 175 -5.06 -5.51 -0.35
CA ALA A 175 -6.20 -4.69 0.08
C ALA A 175 -7.05 -4.15 -1.08
N HIS A 176 -6.43 -3.94 -2.23
CA HIS A 176 -7.09 -3.49 -3.46
C HIS A 176 -7.78 -4.61 -4.24
N ALA A 177 -7.55 -5.89 -3.91
CA ALA A 177 -8.19 -7.00 -4.61
C ALA A 177 -9.72 -6.97 -4.41
N PRO A 178 -10.50 -7.02 -5.51
CA PRO A 178 -11.97 -7.02 -5.43
C PRO A 178 -12.53 -8.32 -4.86
N ASP A 179 -11.79 -9.42 -5.04
CA ASP A 179 -12.05 -10.74 -4.51
C ASP A 179 -10.74 -11.32 -3.94
N LYS A 180 -10.68 -11.42 -2.62
CA LYS A 180 -9.50 -11.92 -1.90
C LYS A 180 -9.22 -13.39 -2.22
N THR A 181 -10.26 -14.22 -2.33
CA THR A 181 -10.09 -15.65 -2.63
C THR A 181 -9.53 -15.82 -4.03
N ALA A 182 -10.07 -15.12 -5.02
CA ALA A 182 -9.54 -15.17 -6.39
C ALA A 182 -8.07 -14.67 -6.46
N CYS A 183 -7.74 -13.59 -5.74
CA CYS A 183 -6.37 -13.07 -5.65
C CYS A 183 -5.42 -14.12 -5.06
N PHE A 184 -5.75 -14.70 -3.92
CA PHE A 184 -4.90 -15.71 -3.29
C PHE A 184 -4.85 -17.03 -4.08
N THR A 185 -5.91 -17.38 -4.80
CA THR A 185 -5.90 -18.53 -5.72
C THR A 185 -4.88 -18.33 -6.85
N GLU A 186 -4.81 -17.13 -7.40
CA GLU A 186 -3.83 -16.82 -8.45
C GLU A 186 -2.40 -16.82 -7.89
N LEU A 187 -2.17 -16.26 -6.70
CA LEU A 187 -0.86 -16.35 -6.04
C LEU A 187 -0.49 -17.81 -5.72
N HIS A 188 -1.46 -18.61 -5.27
CA HIS A 188 -1.25 -20.05 -5.03
C HIS A 188 -0.86 -20.79 -6.33
N ARG A 189 -1.49 -20.46 -7.47
CA ARG A 189 -1.18 -21.09 -8.76
C ARG A 189 0.27 -20.91 -9.15
N VAL A 190 0.80 -19.69 -9.06
CA VAL A 190 2.17 -19.37 -9.52
C VAL A 190 3.26 -19.77 -8.54
N LEU A 191 2.94 -20.11 -7.30
CA LEU A 191 3.89 -20.61 -6.31
C LEU A 191 4.20 -22.09 -6.53
N ALA A 192 5.45 -22.49 -6.34
CA ALA A 192 5.88 -23.87 -6.36
C ALA A 192 5.23 -24.68 -5.20
N PRO A 193 5.05 -26.00 -5.32
CA PRO A 193 4.61 -26.84 -4.19
C PRO A 193 5.56 -26.68 -2.99
N GLY A 194 5.02 -26.47 -1.80
CA GLY A 194 5.78 -26.19 -0.58
C GLY A 194 6.24 -24.74 -0.42
N ALA A 195 6.10 -23.90 -1.44
CA ALA A 195 6.45 -22.48 -1.37
C ALA A 195 5.51 -21.69 -0.45
N GLU A 196 6.01 -20.57 0.06
CA GLU A 196 5.31 -19.78 1.07
C GLU A 196 4.92 -18.40 0.53
N LEU A 197 3.77 -17.90 1.01
CA LEU A 197 3.24 -16.57 0.81
C LEU A 197 3.18 -15.85 2.16
N ALA A 198 3.76 -14.66 2.26
CA ALA A 198 3.56 -13.81 3.43
C ALA A 198 3.23 -12.38 3.02
N GLY A 199 2.57 -11.64 3.90
CA GLY A 199 2.25 -10.25 3.60
C GLY A 199 1.70 -9.48 4.76
N TYR A 200 1.42 -8.21 4.49
CA TYR A 200 0.70 -7.31 5.37
C TYR A 200 -0.56 -6.83 4.68
N GLU A 201 -1.68 -6.88 5.39
CA GLU A 201 -3.00 -6.56 4.84
C GLU A 201 -3.72 -5.50 5.66
N TRP A 202 -4.49 -4.68 4.98
CA TRP A 202 -5.40 -3.72 5.61
C TRP A 202 -6.71 -4.41 5.96
N CYS A 203 -7.04 -4.43 7.26
CA CYS A 203 -8.19 -5.18 7.76
C CYS A 203 -9.01 -4.40 8.79
N LEU A 204 -10.29 -4.75 8.82
CA LEU A 204 -11.14 -4.47 9.97
C LEU A 204 -10.81 -5.48 11.08
N THR A 205 -10.61 -4.96 12.29
CA THR A 205 -10.36 -5.77 13.48
C THR A 205 -11.68 -6.32 14.06
N PRO A 206 -11.64 -7.25 15.02
CA PRO A 206 -12.84 -7.70 15.74
C PRO A 206 -13.58 -6.59 16.50
N ALA A 207 -12.97 -5.43 16.73
CA ALA A 207 -13.63 -4.27 17.34
C ALA A 207 -14.58 -3.52 16.38
N TYR A 208 -14.55 -3.83 15.09
CA TYR A 208 -15.48 -3.23 14.13
C TYR A 208 -16.90 -3.76 14.33
N ASP A 209 -17.82 -2.83 14.55
CA ASP A 209 -19.25 -3.08 14.63
C ASP A 209 -19.94 -2.51 13.40
N GLY A 210 -20.51 -3.39 12.57
CA GLY A 210 -21.24 -3.02 11.35
C GLY A 210 -22.55 -2.25 11.60
N ASP A 211 -23.12 -2.32 12.81
CA ASP A 211 -24.33 -1.56 13.17
C ASP A 211 -24.00 -0.13 13.63
N SER A 212 -22.76 0.12 14.06
CA SER A 212 -22.29 1.46 14.44
C SER A 212 -22.17 2.40 13.23
N ILE A 213 -22.92 3.50 13.25
CA ILE A 213 -22.84 4.55 12.24
C ILE A 213 -21.42 5.14 12.18
N GLN A 214 -20.77 5.30 13.34
CA GLN A 214 -19.42 5.82 13.42
C GLN A 214 -18.41 4.88 12.74
N HIS A 215 -18.47 3.57 13.02
CA HIS A 215 -17.56 2.60 12.44
C HIS A 215 -17.73 2.50 10.92
N ARG A 216 -18.97 2.50 10.42
CA ARG A 216 -19.24 2.53 8.97
C ARG A 216 -18.68 3.79 8.30
N ARG A 217 -18.79 4.97 8.94
CA ARG A 217 -18.21 6.20 8.41
C ARG A 217 -16.69 6.14 8.35
N ILE A 218 -16.04 5.61 9.39
CA ILE A 218 -14.57 5.44 9.41
C ILE A 218 -14.15 4.48 8.30
N LYS A 219 -14.79 3.30 8.19
CA LYS A 219 -14.52 2.34 7.12
C LYS A 219 -14.65 2.98 5.74
N SER A 220 -15.76 3.62 5.44
CA SER A 220 -16.00 4.28 4.16
C SER A 220 -14.99 5.39 3.88
N GLY A 221 -14.60 6.16 4.89
CA GLY A 221 -13.58 7.20 4.76
C GLY A 221 -12.19 6.63 4.44
N ILE A 222 -11.80 5.51 5.08
CA ILE A 222 -10.56 4.80 4.77
C ILE A 222 -10.60 4.27 3.34
N GLU A 223 -11.68 3.61 2.93
CA GLU A 223 -11.83 3.06 1.57
C GLU A 223 -11.70 4.15 0.51
N LYS A 224 -12.48 5.23 0.65
CA LYS A 224 -12.46 6.35 -0.29
C LYS A 224 -11.10 7.06 -0.35
N GLY A 225 -10.49 7.26 0.81
CA GLY A 225 -9.22 7.97 0.89
C GLY A 225 -8.01 7.19 0.38
N ASN A 226 -8.15 5.87 0.17
CA ASN A 226 -7.04 4.99 -0.18
C ASN A 226 -7.32 4.07 -1.38
N GLY A 227 -8.34 4.33 -2.17
CA GLY A 227 -8.62 3.57 -3.39
C GLY A 227 -8.99 2.10 -3.16
N LEU A 228 -9.67 1.81 -2.06
CA LEU A 228 -10.04 0.43 -1.70
C LEU A 228 -11.47 0.10 -2.17
N PRO A 229 -11.70 -1.05 -2.78
CA PRO A 229 -13.05 -1.47 -3.16
C PRO A 229 -13.91 -1.81 -1.95
N ASP A 230 -13.34 -2.54 -0.99
CA ASP A 230 -13.99 -2.95 0.25
C ASP A 230 -12.96 -3.52 1.23
N LEU A 231 -12.99 -3.11 2.50
CA LEU A 231 -12.12 -3.62 3.54
C LEU A 231 -12.62 -4.96 4.08
N ALA A 232 -11.78 -5.98 3.98
CA ALA A 232 -12.03 -7.29 4.60
C ALA A 232 -11.81 -7.26 6.11
N SER A 233 -12.43 -8.18 6.84
CA SER A 233 -12.06 -8.47 8.23
C SER A 233 -10.83 -9.39 8.29
N ILE A 234 -10.16 -9.45 9.46
CA ILE A 234 -9.07 -10.41 9.71
C ILE A 234 -9.52 -11.84 9.40
N ALA A 235 -10.68 -12.25 9.92
CA ALA A 235 -11.23 -13.57 9.64
C ALA A 235 -11.56 -13.79 8.14
N GLY A 236 -11.94 -12.73 7.44
CA GLY A 236 -12.19 -12.79 5.99
C GLY A 236 -10.92 -13.04 5.18
N VAL A 237 -9.78 -12.47 5.59
CA VAL A 237 -8.48 -12.72 4.95
C VAL A 237 -8.02 -14.16 5.21
N GLU A 238 -8.12 -14.64 6.45
CA GLU A 238 -7.79 -16.02 6.81
C GLU A 238 -8.65 -17.02 6.03
N HIS A 239 -9.96 -16.80 5.97
CA HIS A 239 -10.88 -17.62 5.19
C HIS A 239 -10.53 -17.64 3.69
N ALA A 240 -10.16 -16.51 3.13
CA ALA A 240 -9.77 -16.41 1.72
C ALA A 240 -8.49 -17.19 1.41
N LEU A 241 -7.48 -17.16 2.31
CA LEU A 241 -6.25 -17.95 2.19
C LEU A 241 -6.54 -19.45 2.21
N VAL A 242 -7.34 -19.92 3.18
CA VAL A 242 -7.76 -21.34 3.29
C VAL A 242 -8.55 -21.75 2.05
N SER A 243 -9.50 -20.92 1.59
CA SER A 243 -10.33 -21.19 0.41
C SER A 243 -9.52 -21.23 -0.88
N ALA A 244 -8.41 -20.51 -0.94
CA ALA A 244 -7.47 -20.55 -2.06
C ALA A 244 -6.52 -21.76 -2.04
N GLY A 245 -6.60 -22.63 -1.01
CA GLY A 245 -5.81 -23.85 -0.89
C GLY A 245 -4.53 -23.72 -0.07
N PHE A 246 -4.29 -22.60 0.59
CA PHE A 246 -3.14 -22.42 1.48
C PHE A 246 -3.35 -23.07 2.85
N GLU A 247 -2.27 -23.63 3.41
CA GLU A 247 -2.12 -23.89 4.85
C GLU A 247 -1.71 -22.59 5.53
N VAL A 248 -2.55 -22.07 6.42
CA VAL A 248 -2.25 -20.84 7.17
C VAL A 248 -1.33 -21.16 8.33
N LEU A 249 -0.13 -20.60 8.33
CA LEU A 249 0.91 -20.81 9.34
C LEU A 249 0.84 -19.75 10.45
N CYS A 250 0.47 -18.51 10.11
CA CYS A 250 0.39 -17.42 11.07
C CYS A 250 -0.57 -16.32 10.59
N ILE A 251 -1.36 -15.81 11.53
CA ILE A 251 -2.16 -14.58 11.41
C ILE A 251 -1.89 -13.75 12.65
N GLU A 252 -1.33 -12.54 12.49
CA GLU A 252 -0.93 -11.69 13.61
C GLU A 252 -1.12 -10.21 13.26
N ASP A 253 -1.84 -9.45 14.09
CA ASP A 253 -1.90 -8.00 13.93
C ASP A 253 -0.63 -7.34 14.49
N ARG A 254 0.28 -6.97 13.59
CA ARG A 254 1.57 -6.34 13.93
C ARG A 254 1.41 -4.91 14.44
N ALA A 255 0.27 -4.24 14.22
CA ALA A 255 0.01 -2.92 14.78
C ALA A 255 0.05 -2.94 16.31
N THR A 256 -0.34 -4.06 16.93
CA THR A 256 -0.33 -4.26 18.38
C THR A 256 1.07 -4.37 18.98
N THR A 257 2.09 -4.60 18.16
CA THR A 257 3.50 -4.69 18.60
C THR A 257 4.22 -3.34 18.64
N SER A 258 3.57 -2.25 18.24
CA SER A 258 4.10 -0.89 18.38
C SER A 258 4.22 -0.50 19.86
N ASP A 259 5.22 0.34 20.17
CA ASP A 259 5.24 1.01 21.47
C ASP A 259 4.02 1.93 21.62
N ALA A 260 3.39 1.93 22.77
CA ALA A 260 2.19 2.73 23.03
C ALA A 260 2.39 4.24 22.81
N SER A 261 3.64 4.73 22.95
CA SER A 261 3.99 6.13 22.67
C SER A 261 4.19 6.42 21.18
N THR A 262 4.28 5.38 20.35
CA THR A 262 4.49 5.49 18.90
C THR A 262 3.53 4.61 18.11
N PRO A 263 2.21 4.78 18.28
CA PRO A 263 1.23 4.01 17.52
C PRO A 263 1.44 4.22 16.01
N TRP A 264 1.08 3.23 15.21
CA TRP A 264 1.33 3.23 13.76
C TRP A 264 0.80 4.49 13.05
N TYR A 265 -0.30 5.06 13.53
CA TYR A 265 -0.92 6.27 12.96
C TYR A 265 -0.30 7.58 13.45
N LEU A 266 0.70 7.53 14.36
CA LEU A 266 1.35 8.74 14.90
C LEU A 266 1.89 9.68 13.79
N PRO A 267 2.54 9.17 12.72
CA PRO A 267 3.03 10.04 11.63
C PRO A 267 1.93 10.84 10.94
N LEU A 268 0.69 10.33 10.93
CA LEU A 268 -0.47 10.99 10.31
C LEU A 268 -1.19 11.95 11.26
N SER A 269 -1.05 11.75 12.57
CA SER A 269 -1.84 12.47 13.58
C SER A 269 -1.39 13.92 13.80
N GLY A 270 -0.21 14.32 13.34
CA GLY A 270 0.39 15.64 13.62
C GLY A 270 0.74 15.88 15.10
N ARG A 271 0.70 14.85 15.94
CA ARG A 271 0.99 14.95 17.41
C ARG A 271 2.46 14.76 17.74
N GLY A 272 3.26 14.23 16.80
CA GLY A 272 4.69 14.03 16.98
C GLY A 272 5.51 15.30 16.74
N PHE A 273 6.82 15.20 16.97
CA PHE A 273 7.79 16.28 16.81
C PHE A 273 8.83 16.02 15.70
N GLY A 274 8.71 14.92 14.97
CA GLY A 274 9.57 14.63 13.83
C GLY A 274 9.24 15.52 12.62
N PRO A 275 10.14 15.60 11.63
CA PRO A 275 9.91 16.45 10.44
C PRO A 275 8.63 16.10 9.68
N ARG A 276 8.26 14.83 9.61
CA ARG A 276 7.03 14.35 8.95
C ARG A 276 5.78 14.72 9.75
N GLU A 277 5.83 14.49 11.05
CA GLU A 277 4.75 14.84 11.96
C GLU A 277 4.48 16.35 11.99
N LEU A 278 5.51 17.18 11.79
CA LEU A 278 5.36 18.64 11.68
C LEU A 278 4.58 19.03 10.41
N LEU A 279 4.81 18.35 9.28
CA LEU A 279 4.06 18.59 8.04
C LEU A 279 2.59 18.15 8.15
N MET A 280 2.31 17.20 9.03
CA MET A 280 0.95 16.70 9.28
C MET A 280 0.17 17.52 10.33
N LYS A 281 0.78 18.55 10.95
CA LYS A 281 0.06 19.45 11.86
C LYS A 281 -1.06 20.17 11.12
N PRO A 282 -2.21 20.43 11.78
CA PRO A 282 -3.36 21.05 11.13
C PRO A 282 -3.03 22.37 10.42
N PHE A 283 -2.16 23.20 11.01
CA PHE A 283 -1.72 24.44 10.37
C PHE A 283 -0.87 24.20 9.12
N ALA A 284 0.06 23.24 9.14
CA ALA A 284 0.88 22.91 7.98
C ALA A 284 0.03 22.33 6.84
N ARG A 285 -0.92 21.45 7.15
CA ARG A 285 -1.89 20.91 6.19
C ARG A 285 -2.77 22.00 5.60
N TRP A 286 -3.24 22.93 6.43
CA TRP A 286 -3.99 24.10 5.99
C TRP A 286 -3.14 24.97 5.03
N CYS A 287 -1.90 25.30 5.40
CA CYS A 287 -0.99 26.05 4.54
C CYS A 287 -0.78 25.33 3.19
N THR A 288 -0.45 24.03 3.21
CA THR A 288 -0.23 23.23 1.99
C THR A 288 -1.47 23.26 1.10
N HIS A 289 -2.66 23.06 1.67
CA HIS A 289 -3.91 23.08 0.91
C HIS A 289 -4.15 24.45 0.22
N HIS A 290 -3.89 25.56 0.89
CA HIS A 290 -4.09 26.90 0.32
C HIS A 290 -2.99 27.26 -0.69
N ILE A 291 -1.74 26.82 -0.46
CA ILE A 291 -0.64 27.00 -1.42
C ILE A 291 -0.95 26.23 -2.71
N VAL A 292 -1.39 24.96 -2.60
CA VAL A 292 -1.80 24.15 -3.75
C VAL A 292 -2.93 24.82 -4.51
N GLY A 293 -3.98 25.33 -3.82
CA GLY A 293 -5.08 26.03 -4.48
C GLY A 293 -4.64 27.33 -5.17
N ALA A 294 -3.71 28.09 -4.58
CA ALA A 294 -3.16 29.29 -5.24
C ALA A 294 -2.33 28.94 -6.48
N LEU A 295 -1.52 27.89 -6.42
CA LEU A 295 -0.72 27.42 -7.57
C LEU A 295 -1.61 26.82 -8.68
N GLU A 296 -2.69 26.17 -8.33
CA GLU A 296 -3.73 25.71 -9.27
C GLU A 296 -4.40 26.92 -9.94
N GLY A 297 -4.85 27.92 -9.17
CA GLY A 297 -5.47 29.14 -9.70
C GLY A 297 -4.57 29.97 -10.62
N THR A 298 -3.23 29.82 -10.50
CA THR A 298 -2.25 30.46 -11.42
C THR A 298 -1.85 29.55 -12.59
N GLY A 299 -2.40 28.33 -12.70
CA GLY A 299 -2.05 27.37 -13.72
C GLY A 299 -0.66 26.71 -13.55
N VAL A 300 0.00 26.88 -12.41
CA VAL A 300 1.26 26.20 -12.09
C VAL A 300 1.01 24.72 -11.77
N LEU A 301 -0.04 24.42 -11.01
CA LEU A 301 -0.52 23.06 -10.78
C LEU A 301 -1.74 22.76 -11.67
N PRO A 302 -2.02 21.47 -11.94
CA PRO A 302 -3.18 21.09 -12.72
C PRO A 302 -4.48 21.36 -11.96
N ASP A 303 -5.54 21.58 -12.71
CA ASP A 303 -6.91 21.68 -12.18
C ASP A 303 -7.32 20.38 -11.48
N GLY A 304 -7.86 20.45 -10.25
CA GLY A 304 -8.16 19.29 -9.41
C GLY A 304 -7.07 18.93 -8.37
N ALA A 305 -5.90 19.56 -8.40
CA ALA A 305 -4.82 19.29 -7.45
C ALA A 305 -5.22 19.60 -5.99
N GLN A 306 -6.05 20.62 -5.79
CA GLN A 306 -6.55 20.98 -4.46
C GLN A 306 -7.52 19.93 -3.91
N GLU A 307 -8.38 19.36 -4.76
CA GLU A 307 -9.29 18.26 -4.40
C GLU A 307 -8.51 17.01 -4.00
N VAL A 308 -7.46 16.65 -4.75
CA VAL A 308 -6.57 15.52 -4.41
C VAL A 308 -5.92 15.76 -3.06
N THR A 309 -5.39 16.96 -2.79
CA THR A 309 -4.80 17.31 -1.50
C THR A 309 -5.81 17.19 -0.36
N ARG A 310 -7.05 17.62 -0.58
CA ARG A 310 -8.14 17.47 0.41
C ARG A 310 -8.44 16.01 0.69
N MET A 311 -8.58 15.18 -0.35
CA MET A 311 -8.81 13.75 -0.24
C MET A 311 -7.71 13.07 0.59
N LEU A 312 -6.44 13.37 0.34
CA LEU A 312 -5.31 12.82 1.11
C LEU A 312 -5.31 13.26 2.57
N ASN A 313 -5.69 14.50 2.84
CA ASN A 313 -5.84 14.99 4.20
C ASN A 313 -6.97 14.27 4.95
N ASP A 314 -8.12 14.10 4.29
CA ASP A 314 -9.26 13.38 4.86
C ASP A 314 -8.92 11.90 5.07
N ALA A 315 -8.19 11.27 4.14
CA ALA A 315 -7.68 9.90 4.27
C ALA A 315 -6.83 9.72 5.53
N ALA A 316 -5.88 10.64 5.77
CA ALA A 316 -5.06 10.62 6.97
C ALA A 316 -5.89 10.71 8.26
N ASP A 317 -6.90 11.58 8.29
CA ASP A 317 -7.80 11.73 9.44
C ASP A 317 -8.65 10.47 9.69
N TRP A 318 -9.12 9.80 8.62
CA TRP A 318 -9.86 8.54 8.76
C TRP A 318 -8.97 7.38 9.22
N LEU A 319 -7.72 7.30 8.74
CA LEU A 319 -6.74 6.32 9.22
C LEU A 319 -6.43 6.53 10.70
N VAL A 320 -6.22 7.77 11.14
CA VAL A 320 -6.02 8.09 12.56
C VAL A 320 -7.22 7.65 13.39
N LYS A 321 -8.45 7.98 12.97
CA LYS A 321 -9.66 7.54 13.66
C LYS A 321 -9.80 6.02 13.71
N GLY A 322 -9.48 5.33 12.62
CA GLY A 322 -9.48 3.86 12.57
C GLY A 322 -8.51 3.25 13.58
N GLY A 323 -7.31 3.82 13.70
CA GLY A 323 -6.32 3.40 14.68
C GLY A 323 -6.70 3.75 16.12
N GLU A 324 -7.20 4.97 16.38
CA GLU A 324 -7.64 5.41 17.72
C GLU A 324 -8.83 4.60 18.26
N THR A 325 -9.75 4.22 17.39
CA THR A 325 -10.91 3.38 17.76
C THR A 325 -10.57 1.90 17.80
N GLY A 326 -9.41 1.51 17.27
CA GLY A 326 -8.97 0.12 17.20
C GLY A 326 -9.74 -0.75 16.21
N ILE A 327 -10.61 -0.18 15.37
CA ILE A 327 -11.44 -0.95 14.42
C ILE A 327 -10.72 -1.31 13.12
N PHE A 328 -9.52 -0.79 12.93
CA PHE A 328 -8.74 -0.94 11.71
C PHE A 328 -7.26 -1.17 12.02
N THR A 329 -6.64 -2.08 11.27
CA THR A 329 -5.20 -2.30 11.23
C THR A 329 -4.68 -2.29 9.80
N PRO A 330 -3.57 -1.59 9.50
CA PRO A 330 -2.91 -1.70 8.19
C PRO A 330 -1.88 -2.84 8.14
N MET A 331 -1.68 -3.58 9.24
CA MET A 331 -0.52 -4.47 9.41
C MET A 331 -0.93 -5.86 9.92
N LEU A 332 -2.06 -6.41 9.40
CA LEU A 332 -2.32 -7.82 9.59
C LEU A 332 -1.23 -8.61 8.87
N PHE A 333 -0.29 -9.19 9.60
CA PHE A 333 0.67 -10.13 9.04
C PHE A 333 -0.03 -11.47 8.83
N PHE A 334 0.04 -11.99 7.61
CA PHE A 334 -0.33 -13.35 7.28
C PHE A 334 0.87 -14.10 6.72
N HIS A 335 0.95 -15.38 7.04
CA HIS A 335 1.96 -16.30 6.54
C HIS A 335 1.29 -17.63 6.25
N ALA A 336 1.43 -18.11 5.02
CA ALA A 336 0.74 -19.29 4.53
C ALA A 336 1.65 -20.10 3.59
N ARG A 337 1.42 -21.39 3.49
CA ARG A 337 2.19 -22.31 2.67
C ARG A 337 1.29 -22.97 1.63
N LYS A 338 1.75 -23.07 0.40
CA LYS A 338 1.18 -23.98 -0.58
C LYS A 338 1.55 -25.41 -0.19
N PRO A 339 0.59 -26.32 0.04
CA PRO A 339 0.92 -27.71 0.35
C PRO A 339 1.89 -28.33 -0.65
N GLY A 340 2.78 -29.20 -0.16
CA GLY A 340 3.61 -30.03 -1.02
C GLY A 340 2.77 -31.00 -1.87
N ALA A 341 3.32 -31.48 -2.99
CA ALA A 341 2.65 -32.46 -3.83
C ALA A 341 2.58 -33.83 -3.14
#